data_b1385b2786bfaf2ac76282273d58a5c9
#
_entry.id   b1385b2786bfaf2ac76282273d58a5c9
#
_cell.length_a   1.000
_cell.length_b   1.000
_cell.length_c   1.000
_cell.angle_alpha   90.00
_cell.angle_beta   90.00
_cell.angle_gamma   90.00
#
_symmetry.space_group_name_H-M   'P 1'
#
loop_
_entity.id
_entity.type
_entity.pdbx_description
1 polymer ?
#
loop_
_entity_poly.entity_id
_entity_poly.type
_entity_poly.pdbx_seq_one_letter_code
_entity_poly.pdbx_strand_id
1 'polypeptide(L)'
;MGDNTPRTIGLPMLIVVFVSICLFSFSGIAYSTAKNSLEQTDGIIERAQNYHGACNEAERTLASLESIPKTETTYSFPFGTAMEELQVTIVPGKDGDDYDIISWVVSDTASWEAPTDAGNISGPQGPVGPQ
;
A
#
# COMPACT_ATOMS: atom_id res chain seq x y z
N MET A 1 -56.52 28.37 38.59
CA MET A 1 -55.89 27.10 38.20
C MET A 1 -55.11 27.39 36.93
N GLY A 2 -53.81 27.49 37.07
CA GLY A 2 -52.94 27.84 35.96
C GLY A 2 -52.62 26.59 35.10
N ASP A 3 -52.95 26.67 33.83
CA ASP A 3 -52.57 25.66 32.82
C ASP A 3 -51.08 25.73 32.53
N ASN A 4 -50.34 24.87 33.19
CA ASN A 4 -48.89 24.75 33.01
C ASN A 4 -48.49 23.55 32.12
N THR A 5 -49.27 23.19 31.14
CA THR A 5 -49.08 21.97 30.38
C THR A 5 -48.43 22.08 28.99
N PRO A 6 -48.13 23.23 28.38
CA PRO A 6 -47.49 23.17 27.07
C PRO A 6 -45.94 23.32 27.07
N ARG A 7 -45.30 23.61 28.19
CA ARG A 7 -43.85 23.86 28.19
C ARG A 7 -42.96 22.62 28.38
N THR A 8 -43.53 21.51 28.83
CA THR A 8 -42.80 20.28 29.14
C THR A 8 -42.57 19.37 27.94
N ILE A 9 -43.34 19.53 26.85
CA ILE A 9 -43.28 18.67 25.68
C ILE A 9 -42.13 19.09 24.73
N GLY A 10 -41.77 20.35 24.68
CA GLY A 10 -40.71 20.86 23.75
C GLY A 10 -39.31 20.39 24.11
N LEU A 11 -38.97 20.28 25.38
CA LEU A 11 -37.64 19.91 25.83
C LEU A 11 -37.31 18.42 25.53
N PRO A 12 -38.16 17.44 25.85
CA PRO A 12 -37.89 16.05 25.46
C PRO A 12 -37.91 15.84 23.95
N MET A 13 -38.73 16.55 23.18
CA MET A 13 -38.70 16.48 21.73
C MET A 13 -37.43 17.02 21.16
N LEU A 14 -36.87 18.10 21.69
CA LEU A 14 -35.58 18.65 21.29
C LEU A 14 -34.42 17.64 21.54
N ILE A 15 -34.48 16.97 22.69
CA ILE A 15 -33.48 15.93 23.03
C ILE A 15 -33.57 14.78 22.03
N VAL A 16 -34.77 14.28 21.70
CA VAL A 16 -34.94 13.18 20.72
C VAL A 16 -34.40 13.56 19.35
N VAL A 17 -34.66 14.79 18.88
CA VAL A 17 -34.16 15.28 17.60
C VAL A 17 -32.62 15.36 17.63
N PHE A 18 -32.06 15.90 18.71
CA PHE A 18 -30.59 15.99 18.85
C PHE A 18 -29.94 14.60 18.87
N VAL A 19 -30.44 13.67 19.63
CA VAL A 19 -29.93 12.28 19.67
C VAL A 19 -30.02 11.64 18.30
N SER A 20 -31.13 11.85 17.58
CA SER A 20 -31.33 11.30 16.24
C SER A 20 -30.26 11.83 15.26
N ILE A 21 -29.98 13.13 15.28
CA ILE A 21 -28.93 13.74 14.43
C ILE A 21 -27.54 13.17 14.77
N CYS A 22 -27.24 13.00 16.06
CA CYS A 22 -25.99 12.37 16.49
C CYS A 22 -25.85 10.94 15.96
N LEU A 23 -26.90 10.11 16.07
CA LEU A 23 -26.89 8.73 15.58
C LEU A 23 -26.71 8.67 14.06
N PHE A 24 -27.37 9.53 13.30
CA PHE A 24 -27.16 9.62 11.85
C PHE A 24 -25.72 10.01 11.50
N SER A 25 -25.15 10.96 12.22
CA SER A 25 -23.76 11.40 12.00
C SER A 25 -22.76 10.28 12.27
N PHE A 26 -22.91 9.55 13.37
CA PHE A 26 -22.05 8.40 13.69
C PHE A 26 -22.19 7.27 12.68
N SER A 27 -23.44 6.98 12.26
CA SER A 27 -23.70 5.96 11.24
C SER A 27 -23.01 6.28 9.90
N GLY A 28 -23.06 7.54 9.46
CA GLY A 28 -22.40 7.99 8.23
C GLY A 28 -20.89 7.84 8.29
N ILE A 29 -20.28 8.24 9.41
CA ILE A 29 -18.83 8.12 9.61
C ILE A 29 -18.41 6.64 9.66
N ALA A 30 -19.12 5.82 10.40
CA ALA A 30 -18.83 4.39 10.51
C ALA A 30 -18.92 3.68 9.16
N TYR A 31 -19.94 3.99 8.36
CA TYR A 31 -20.10 3.43 7.01
C TYR A 31 -18.96 3.85 6.08
N SER A 32 -18.60 5.14 6.08
CA SER A 32 -17.51 5.65 5.25
C SER A 32 -16.16 5.01 5.62
N THR A 33 -15.87 4.88 6.92
CA THR A 33 -14.65 4.25 7.41
C THR A 33 -14.59 2.77 7.02
N ALA A 34 -15.70 2.04 7.18
CA ALA A 34 -15.77 0.63 6.82
C ALA A 34 -15.53 0.41 5.31
N LYS A 35 -16.14 1.26 4.47
CA LYS A 35 -15.94 1.19 3.02
C LYS A 35 -14.49 1.43 2.62
N ASN A 36 -13.85 2.48 3.13
CA ASN A 36 -12.45 2.76 2.85
C ASN A 36 -11.53 1.64 3.31
N SER A 37 -11.82 1.03 4.47
CA SER A 37 -11.04 -0.09 4.99
C SER A 37 -11.16 -1.33 4.10
N LEU A 38 -12.32 -1.60 3.53
CA LEU A 38 -12.52 -2.71 2.59
C LEU A 38 -11.72 -2.49 1.30
N GLU A 39 -11.79 -1.31 0.71
CA GLU A 39 -11.05 -0.98 -0.52
C GLU A 39 -9.52 -1.11 -0.32
N GLN A 40 -9.01 -0.68 0.83
CA GLN A 40 -7.59 -0.86 1.17
C GLN A 40 -7.21 -2.33 1.37
N THR A 41 -8.08 -3.11 2.01
CA THR A 41 -7.85 -4.53 2.25
C THR A 41 -7.85 -5.31 0.94
N ASP A 42 -8.76 -5.01 0.02
CA ASP A 42 -8.82 -5.65 -1.29
C ASP A 42 -7.53 -5.40 -2.08
N GLY A 43 -7.00 -4.18 -2.06
CA GLY A 43 -5.72 -3.86 -2.71
C GLY A 43 -4.53 -4.62 -2.12
N ILE A 44 -4.50 -4.83 -0.80
CA ILE A 44 -3.44 -5.62 -0.14
C ILE A 44 -3.55 -7.10 -0.52
N ILE A 45 -4.76 -7.64 -0.56
CA ILE A 45 -5.01 -9.04 -0.93
C ILE A 45 -4.61 -9.27 -2.39
N GLU A 46 -5.00 -8.39 -3.29
CA GLU A 46 -4.64 -8.47 -4.71
C GLU A 46 -3.12 -8.44 -4.90
N ARG A 47 -2.43 -7.52 -4.23
CA ARG A 47 -0.98 -7.44 -4.29
C ARG A 47 -0.31 -8.71 -3.76
N ALA A 48 -0.81 -9.27 -2.65
CA ALA A 48 -0.29 -10.51 -2.09
C ALA A 48 -0.50 -11.69 -3.05
N GLN A 49 -1.66 -11.79 -3.70
CA GLN A 49 -1.94 -12.83 -4.69
C GLN A 49 -1.03 -12.71 -5.92
N ASN A 50 -0.83 -11.50 -6.42
CA ASN A 50 0.07 -11.22 -7.55
C ASN A 50 1.52 -11.58 -7.20
N TYR A 51 1.98 -11.22 -6.00
CA TYR A 51 3.30 -11.60 -5.52
C TYR A 51 3.48 -13.13 -5.42
N HIS A 52 2.51 -13.85 -4.85
CA HIS A 52 2.55 -15.31 -4.79
C HIS A 52 2.53 -15.94 -6.20
N GLY A 53 1.80 -15.32 -7.14
CA GLY A 53 1.84 -15.74 -8.55
C GLY A 53 3.25 -15.63 -9.13
N ALA A 54 3.93 -14.49 -8.92
CA ALA A 54 5.30 -14.29 -9.38
C ALA A 54 6.30 -15.24 -8.72
N CYS A 55 6.15 -15.53 -7.42
CA CYS A 55 6.97 -16.52 -6.72
C CYS A 55 6.81 -17.91 -7.33
N ASN A 56 5.57 -18.36 -7.58
CA ASN A 56 5.30 -19.66 -8.21
C ASN A 56 5.88 -19.73 -9.64
N GLU A 57 5.82 -18.65 -10.39
CA GLU A 57 6.40 -18.59 -11.73
C GLU A 57 7.93 -18.64 -11.68
N ALA A 58 8.54 -17.92 -10.74
CA ALA A 58 9.97 -17.97 -10.50
C ALA A 58 10.44 -19.39 -10.15
N GLU A 59 9.76 -20.05 -9.20
CA GLU A 59 10.08 -21.42 -8.81
C GLU A 59 9.94 -22.41 -9.98
N ARG A 60 8.89 -22.28 -10.78
CA ARG A 60 8.69 -23.12 -11.97
C ARG A 60 9.80 -22.88 -13.00
N THR A 61 10.16 -21.65 -13.24
CA THR A 61 11.22 -21.30 -14.19
C THR A 61 12.56 -21.86 -13.74
N LEU A 62 12.90 -21.68 -12.45
CA LEU A 62 14.12 -22.23 -11.88
C LEU A 62 14.15 -23.77 -11.92
N ALA A 63 13.02 -24.42 -11.62
CA ALA A 63 12.90 -25.88 -11.67
C ALA A 63 12.96 -26.45 -13.10
N SER A 64 12.61 -25.64 -14.11
CA SER A 64 12.63 -26.05 -15.52
C SER A 64 13.94 -25.70 -16.26
N LEU A 65 14.94 -25.17 -15.56
CA LEU A 65 16.24 -24.88 -16.14
C LEU A 65 16.92 -26.18 -16.62
N GLU A 66 17.01 -26.36 -17.93
CA GLU A 66 17.71 -27.51 -18.53
C GLU A 66 19.24 -27.41 -18.36
N SER A 67 19.76 -26.20 -18.19
CA SER A 67 21.16 -25.95 -17.95
C SER A 67 21.36 -24.83 -16.94
N ILE A 68 22.22 -25.07 -15.96
CA ILE A 68 22.57 -24.11 -14.94
C ILE A 68 23.46 -23.02 -15.57
N PRO A 69 23.13 -21.73 -15.38
CA PRO A 69 23.98 -20.63 -15.86
C PRO A 69 25.39 -20.74 -15.27
N LYS A 70 26.39 -20.57 -16.09
CA LYS A 70 27.79 -20.60 -15.64
C LYS A 70 28.26 -19.32 -14.95
N THR A 71 27.42 -18.29 -14.97
CA THR A 71 27.68 -16.98 -14.38
C THR A 71 26.46 -16.53 -13.60
N GLU A 72 26.66 -15.57 -12.71
CA GLU A 72 25.56 -14.90 -12.02
C GLU A 72 24.51 -14.42 -13.02
N THR A 73 23.26 -14.82 -12.82
CA THR A 73 22.14 -14.50 -13.71
C THR A 73 20.96 -14.04 -12.89
N THR A 74 20.37 -12.93 -13.30
CA THR A 74 19.16 -12.37 -12.67
C THR A 74 17.96 -12.60 -13.58
N TYR A 75 16.91 -13.17 -13.03
CA TYR A 75 15.61 -13.33 -13.65
C TYR A 75 14.63 -12.33 -13.05
N SER A 76 13.82 -11.69 -13.90
CA SER A 76 12.79 -10.73 -13.50
C SER A 76 11.41 -11.29 -13.82
N PHE A 77 10.52 -11.24 -12.83
CA PHE A 77 9.13 -11.67 -12.94
C PHE A 77 8.23 -10.49 -12.60
N PRO A 78 7.66 -9.81 -13.60
CA PRO A 78 6.77 -8.68 -13.37
C PRO A 78 5.45 -9.16 -12.78
N PHE A 79 4.88 -8.41 -11.84
CA PHE A 79 3.58 -8.69 -11.26
C PHE A 79 2.77 -7.42 -10.98
N GLY A 80 1.48 -7.59 -10.69
CA GLY A 80 0.59 -6.47 -10.43
C GLY A 80 0.38 -5.58 -11.67
N THR A 81 0.55 -4.29 -11.51
CA THR A 81 0.39 -3.28 -12.58
C THR A 81 1.61 -3.15 -13.50
N ALA A 82 2.53 -4.11 -13.48
CA ALA A 82 3.81 -4.10 -14.18
C ALA A 82 4.80 -3.00 -13.71
N MET A 83 4.53 -2.40 -12.56
CA MET A 83 5.47 -1.46 -11.89
C MET A 83 6.30 -2.12 -10.81
N GLU A 84 5.98 -3.36 -10.47
CA GLU A 84 6.72 -4.17 -9.50
C GLU A 84 7.22 -5.43 -10.19
N GLU A 85 8.44 -5.82 -9.89
CA GLU A 85 9.03 -7.06 -10.37
C GLU A 85 9.74 -7.80 -9.25
N LEU A 86 9.62 -9.12 -9.29
CA LEU A 86 10.40 -10.01 -8.45
C LEU A 86 11.70 -10.32 -9.16
N GLN A 87 12.82 -9.90 -8.61
CA GLN A 87 14.17 -10.21 -9.11
C GLN A 87 14.76 -11.36 -8.33
N VAL A 88 15.13 -12.42 -9.04
CA VAL A 88 15.77 -13.60 -8.49
C VAL A 88 17.15 -13.74 -9.13
N THR A 89 18.20 -13.64 -8.32
CA THR A 89 19.58 -13.80 -8.80
C THR A 89 20.13 -15.13 -8.33
N ILE A 90 20.62 -15.91 -9.29
CA ILE A 90 21.23 -17.22 -9.05
C ILE A 90 22.70 -17.22 -9.48
N VAL A 91 23.50 -18.03 -8.80
CA VAL A 91 24.88 -18.32 -9.16
C VAL A 91 25.09 -19.82 -9.28
N PRO A 92 26.02 -20.29 -10.08
CA PRO A 92 26.36 -21.70 -10.15
C PRO A 92 26.87 -22.19 -8.79
N GLY A 93 26.34 -23.32 -8.33
CA GLY A 93 26.81 -24.01 -7.14
C GLY A 93 28.23 -24.54 -7.31
N LYS A 94 28.86 -24.91 -6.19
CA LYS A 94 30.29 -25.35 -6.18
C LYS A 94 30.57 -26.58 -7.02
N ASP A 95 29.58 -27.43 -7.22
CA ASP A 95 29.71 -28.69 -7.96
C ASP A 95 29.29 -28.59 -9.44
N GLY A 96 28.78 -27.42 -9.87
CA GLY A 96 28.38 -27.16 -11.25
C GLY A 96 27.04 -27.82 -11.70
N ASP A 97 26.49 -28.70 -10.89
CA ASP A 97 25.23 -29.40 -11.15
C ASP A 97 24.03 -28.80 -10.38
N ASP A 98 24.29 -27.75 -9.60
CA ASP A 98 23.28 -27.09 -8.77
C ASP A 98 23.48 -25.56 -8.86
N TYR A 99 22.51 -24.80 -8.36
CA TYR A 99 22.58 -23.35 -8.28
C TYR A 99 22.21 -22.88 -6.87
N ASP A 100 22.84 -21.78 -6.46
CA ASP A 100 22.50 -21.09 -5.23
C ASP A 100 21.74 -19.80 -5.53
N ILE A 101 20.64 -19.57 -4.80
CA ILE A 101 19.89 -18.31 -4.88
C ILE A 101 20.55 -17.31 -3.93
N ILE A 102 21.16 -16.26 -4.47
CA ILE A 102 21.85 -15.23 -3.69
C ILE A 102 20.99 -14.00 -3.42
N SER A 103 19.95 -13.79 -4.22
CA SER A 103 19.06 -12.65 -4.06
C SER A 103 17.64 -13.00 -4.46
N TRP A 104 16.69 -12.56 -3.62
CA TRP A 104 15.26 -12.67 -3.85
C TRP A 104 14.62 -11.38 -3.40
N VAL A 105 14.42 -10.42 -4.31
CA VAL A 105 14.04 -9.05 -3.97
C VAL A 105 12.91 -8.57 -4.86
N VAL A 106 11.95 -7.87 -4.27
CA VAL A 106 10.95 -7.10 -5.02
C VAL A 106 11.53 -5.73 -5.32
N SER A 107 11.59 -5.40 -6.59
CA SER A 107 12.03 -4.11 -7.11
C SER A 107 10.86 -3.34 -7.68
N ASP A 108 10.80 -2.05 -7.39
CA ASP A 108 9.86 -1.12 -8.03
C ASP A 108 10.49 -0.60 -9.31
N THR A 109 9.87 -0.89 -10.46
CA THR A 109 10.32 -0.42 -11.77
C THR A 109 9.80 0.97 -12.11
N ALA A 110 8.90 1.53 -11.28
CA ALA A 110 8.47 2.90 -11.42
C ALA A 110 9.66 3.82 -11.18
N SER A 111 10.19 4.43 -12.24
CA SER A 111 11.15 5.51 -12.08
C SER A 111 10.43 6.67 -11.40
N TRP A 112 10.75 6.91 -10.13
CA TRP A 112 10.28 8.09 -9.44
C TRP A 112 10.95 9.31 -10.10
N GLU A 113 10.28 9.96 -11.03
CA GLU A 113 10.67 11.28 -11.48
C GLU A 113 10.24 12.27 -10.40
N ALA A 114 11.24 12.86 -9.73
CA ALA A 114 10.98 13.97 -8.83
C ALA A 114 10.20 15.05 -9.61
N PRO A 115 9.05 15.54 -9.09
CA PRO A 115 8.34 16.61 -9.77
C PRO A 115 9.31 17.77 -9.99
N THR A 116 9.47 18.17 -11.24
CA THR A 116 10.39 19.23 -11.70
C THR A 116 10.11 20.57 -11.00
N ASP A 117 9.00 20.67 -10.31
CA ASP A 117 8.55 21.85 -9.58
C ASP A 117 9.04 21.93 -8.11
N ALA A 118 9.72 20.87 -7.63
CA ALA A 118 10.35 20.88 -6.30
C ALA A 118 11.64 21.73 -6.25
N GLY A 119 12.02 22.37 -7.33
CA GLY A 119 13.27 23.11 -7.50
C GLY A 119 13.32 24.48 -6.82
N ASN A 120 12.32 24.93 -6.12
CA ASN A 120 12.38 26.23 -5.44
C ASN A 120 11.90 26.21 -3.98
N ILE A 121 12.38 25.24 -3.22
CA ILE A 121 12.41 25.41 -1.78
C ILE A 121 13.69 26.23 -1.49
N SER A 122 13.57 27.55 -1.59
CA SER A 122 14.52 28.45 -0.95
C SER A 122 14.45 28.19 0.55
N GLY A 123 15.30 27.30 1.03
CA GLY A 123 15.51 27.13 2.45
C GLY A 123 15.89 28.50 3.08
N PRO A 124 15.57 28.72 4.34
CA PRO A 124 15.94 29.95 5.02
C PRO A 124 17.45 30.13 4.89
N GLN A 125 17.87 31.20 4.20
CA GLN A 125 19.28 31.58 4.13
C GLN A 125 19.74 31.87 5.55
N GLY A 126 20.63 31.04 6.04
CA GLY A 126 21.26 31.27 7.33
C GLY A 126 21.93 32.65 7.38
N PRO A 127 22.07 33.24 8.54
CA PRO A 127 22.63 34.58 8.69
C PRO A 127 24.06 34.62 8.11
N VAL A 128 24.24 35.53 7.15
CA VAL A 128 25.57 35.86 6.60
C VAL A 128 26.40 36.42 7.74
N GLY A 129 27.41 35.71 8.19
CA GLY A 129 28.33 36.15 9.19
C GLY A 129 29.09 37.42 8.73
N PRO A 130 29.46 38.32 9.64
CA PRO A 130 30.21 39.53 9.29
C PRO A 130 31.65 39.17 8.86
N GLN A 131 32.08 39.82 7.79
CA GLN A 131 33.48 39.83 7.36
C GLN A 131 34.32 40.70 8.27
#